data_7885e5461e649ab1f20029bc08f37df9
#
_entry.id   7885e5461e649ab1f20029bc08f37df9
#
_cell.length_a   1.000
_cell.length_b   1.000
_cell.length_c   1.000
_cell.angle_alpha   90.00
_cell.angle_beta   90.00
_cell.angle_gamma   90.00
#
_symmetry.space_group_name_H-M   'P 1'
#
loop_
_entity.id
_entity.type
_entity.pdbx_description
1 polymer ?
#
loop_
_entity_poly.entity_id
_entity_poly.type
_entity_poly.pdbx_seq_one_letter_code
_entity_poly.pdbx_strand_id
1 'polypeptide(L)'
;MLKHYILIGFVLALVAARPALSWADFSAKVVTVHEGDRLTIRHNGQSETIYLKDIDCPELKQPYGKQAKHAIAAYVGNRDVVVRGLARDKQGRVSAEVLLDDGRNVGRELLKEGLAWWQRSASSDASLEVLEELARASGKGLWADSNPVPPWKWKDTKNTSRTFSN
;
A
#
# COMPACT_ATOMS: atom_id res chain seq x y z
N MET A 1 -48.69 52.89 -19.28
CA MET A 1 -47.90 51.76 -19.78
C MET A 1 -46.72 51.55 -18.85
N LEU A 2 -46.82 50.56 -17.97
CA LEU A 2 -45.80 50.30 -16.93
C LEU A 2 -44.92 49.12 -17.42
N LYS A 3 -43.66 49.40 -17.76
CA LYS A 3 -42.68 48.35 -18.18
C LYS A 3 -42.09 47.70 -16.92
N HIS A 4 -42.39 46.40 -16.76
CA HIS A 4 -41.78 45.58 -15.72
C HIS A 4 -40.41 45.08 -16.22
N TYR A 5 -39.34 45.50 -15.57
CA TYR A 5 -38.00 44.92 -15.72
C TYR A 5 -37.85 43.78 -14.75
N ILE A 6 -37.83 42.56 -15.28
CA ILE A 6 -37.50 41.33 -14.51
C ILE A 6 -35.97 41.27 -14.40
N LEU A 7 -35.45 41.49 -13.17
CA LEU A 7 -34.05 41.33 -12.86
C LEU A 7 -33.79 39.83 -12.59
N ILE A 8 -33.21 39.13 -13.55
CA ILE A 8 -32.78 37.75 -13.37
C ILE A 8 -31.42 37.80 -12.67
N GLY A 9 -31.42 37.55 -11.35
CA GLY A 9 -30.20 37.43 -10.56
C GLY A 9 -29.48 36.11 -10.88
N PHE A 10 -28.32 36.19 -11.53
CA PHE A 10 -27.43 35.06 -11.78
C PHE A 10 -26.67 34.75 -10.48
N VAL A 11 -27.11 33.74 -9.73
CA VAL A 11 -26.36 33.25 -8.55
C VAL A 11 -25.22 32.37 -9.10
N LEU A 12 -24.04 32.95 -9.17
CA LEU A 12 -22.81 32.21 -9.48
C LEU A 12 -22.42 31.36 -8.25
N ALA A 13 -22.77 30.08 -8.26
CA ALA A 13 -22.33 29.14 -7.24
C ALA A 13 -20.82 28.89 -7.41
N LEU A 14 -20.02 29.57 -6.58
CA LEU A 14 -18.58 29.36 -6.49
C LEU A 14 -18.34 27.98 -5.86
N VAL A 15 -18.17 26.96 -6.69
CA VAL A 15 -17.72 25.63 -6.23
C VAL A 15 -16.26 25.78 -5.80
N ALA A 16 -16.04 25.99 -4.51
CA ALA A 16 -14.71 25.99 -3.93
C ALA A 16 -14.14 24.56 -4.07
N ALA A 17 -13.34 24.34 -5.10
CA ALA A 17 -12.52 23.13 -5.21
C ALA A 17 -11.59 23.11 -3.98
N ARG A 18 -11.90 22.24 -3.01
CA ARG A 18 -10.99 22.00 -1.89
C ARG A 18 -9.73 21.36 -2.48
N PRO A 19 -8.53 21.96 -2.31
CA PRO A 19 -7.32 21.26 -2.69
C PRO A 19 -7.28 19.97 -1.88
N ALA A 20 -7.21 18.83 -2.58
CA ALA A 20 -6.84 17.57 -1.92
C ALA A 20 -5.48 17.85 -1.28
N LEU A 21 -5.38 17.70 0.04
CA LEU A 21 -4.11 17.73 0.75
C LEU A 21 -3.31 16.53 0.24
N SER A 22 -2.57 16.75 -0.84
CA SER A 22 -1.49 15.87 -1.25
C SER A 22 -0.38 16.08 -0.23
N TRP A 23 -0.16 15.10 0.61
CA TRP A 23 1.02 15.09 1.46
C TRP A 23 2.23 15.11 0.53
N ALA A 24 3.04 16.17 0.63
CA ALA A 24 4.29 16.23 -0.10
C ALA A 24 5.16 15.02 0.32
N ASP A 25 5.94 14.50 -0.63
CA ASP A 25 6.92 13.46 -0.32
C ASP A 25 7.84 13.94 0.82
N PHE A 26 8.12 13.07 1.78
CA PHE A 26 8.98 13.41 2.92
C PHE A 26 9.94 12.28 3.26
N SER A 27 11.08 12.62 3.84
CA SER A 27 12.05 11.65 4.35
C SER A 27 11.63 11.17 5.74
N ALA A 28 11.74 9.87 5.98
CA ALA A 28 11.47 9.24 7.26
C ALA A 28 12.46 8.10 7.53
N LYS A 29 12.79 7.87 8.80
CA LYS A 29 13.61 6.74 9.21
C LYS A 29 12.75 5.52 9.45
N VAL A 30 13.10 4.38 8.87
CA VAL A 30 12.47 3.10 9.21
C VAL A 30 13.02 2.63 10.56
N VAL A 31 12.13 2.43 11.54
CA VAL A 31 12.50 2.02 12.90
C VAL A 31 12.14 0.58 13.20
N THR A 32 11.10 0.03 12.57
CA THR A 32 10.69 -1.37 12.76
C THR A 32 10.04 -1.93 11.50
N VAL A 33 10.42 -3.15 11.13
CA VAL A 33 9.75 -3.95 10.11
C VAL A 33 8.91 -5.02 10.80
N HIS A 34 7.59 -4.96 10.63
CA HIS A 34 6.66 -5.90 11.25
C HIS A 34 6.42 -7.14 10.38
N GLU A 35 6.09 -6.90 9.11
CA GLU A 35 5.76 -7.90 8.09
C GLU A 35 6.33 -7.46 6.74
N GLY A 36 6.10 -8.22 5.71
CA GLY A 36 6.64 -7.92 4.37
C GLY A 36 6.15 -6.58 3.78
N ASP A 37 4.98 -6.13 4.19
CA ASP A 37 4.34 -4.91 3.70
C ASP A 37 4.01 -3.90 4.81
N ARG A 38 4.40 -4.17 6.07
CA ARG A 38 4.05 -3.33 7.21
C ARG A 38 5.30 -2.95 8.02
N LEU A 39 5.52 -1.65 8.17
CA LEU A 39 6.66 -1.10 8.87
C LEU A 39 6.29 0.15 9.68
N THR A 40 7.09 0.48 10.68
CA THR A 40 7.00 1.73 11.42
C THR A 40 8.11 2.67 10.94
N ILE A 41 7.72 3.87 10.56
CA ILE A 41 8.59 4.98 10.22
C ILE A 41 8.61 6.01 11.34
N ARG A 42 9.69 6.83 11.40
CA ARG A 42 9.78 8.00 12.27
C ARG A 42 10.06 9.24 11.44
N HIS A 43 9.19 10.24 11.57
CA HIS A 43 9.33 11.54 10.93
C HIS A 43 9.00 12.65 11.93
N ASN A 44 9.83 13.70 12.02
CA ASN A 44 9.66 14.82 12.96
C ASN A 44 9.39 14.38 14.44
N GLY A 45 10.09 13.34 14.90
CA GLY A 45 9.94 12.81 16.24
C GLY A 45 8.72 11.91 16.47
N GLN A 46 7.80 11.84 15.54
CA GLN A 46 6.59 11.00 15.61
C GLN A 46 6.81 9.67 14.87
N SER A 47 6.27 8.59 15.45
CA SER A 47 6.28 7.28 14.81
C SER A 47 4.90 6.93 14.26
N GLU A 48 4.87 6.45 13.02
CA GLU A 48 3.65 6.02 12.34
C GLU A 48 3.86 4.62 11.75
N THR A 49 2.88 3.74 11.91
CA THR A 49 2.87 2.45 11.21
C THR A 49 2.21 2.62 9.85
N ILE A 50 2.92 2.25 8.81
CA ILE A 50 2.44 2.33 7.43
C ILE A 50 2.42 0.96 6.77
N TYR A 51 1.54 0.80 5.81
CA TYR A 51 1.45 -0.32 4.90
C TYR A 51 1.98 0.10 3.53
N LEU A 52 2.71 -0.78 2.86
CA LEU A 52 3.11 -0.55 1.47
C LEU A 52 1.86 -0.50 0.59
N LYS A 53 1.76 0.56 -0.19
CA LYS A 53 0.62 0.80 -1.06
C LYS A 53 0.57 -0.22 -2.19
N ASP A 54 -0.65 -0.59 -2.61
CA ASP A 54 -0.97 -1.37 -3.81
C ASP A 54 -0.51 -2.83 -3.81
N ILE A 55 0.11 -3.31 -2.74
CA ILE A 55 0.55 -4.70 -2.58
C ILE A 55 0.07 -5.32 -1.26
N ASP A 56 0.10 -6.64 -1.18
CA ASP A 56 -0.15 -7.39 0.06
C ASP A 56 0.84 -8.55 0.12
N CYS A 57 1.60 -8.65 1.20
CA CYS A 57 2.59 -9.71 1.40
C CYS A 57 2.00 -10.88 2.19
N PRO A 58 2.54 -12.09 2.03
CA PRO A 58 2.17 -13.21 2.88
C PRO A 58 2.33 -12.87 4.36
N GLU A 59 1.35 -13.27 5.18
CA GLU A 59 1.40 -13.17 6.64
C GLU A 59 2.61 -13.92 7.21
N LEU A 60 3.15 -13.51 8.37
CA LEU A 60 4.34 -14.14 8.97
C LEU A 60 4.26 -15.66 9.14
N LYS A 61 3.03 -16.19 9.35
CA LYS A 61 2.79 -17.64 9.51
C LYS A 61 2.42 -18.33 8.20
N GLN A 62 2.32 -17.59 7.13
CA GLN A 62 2.06 -18.10 5.78
C GLN A 62 3.39 -18.48 5.11
N PRO A 63 3.41 -19.45 4.19
CA PRO A 63 4.58 -19.67 3.33
C PRO A 63 5.07 -18.35 2.72
N TYR A 64 6.39 -18.18 2.66
CA TYR A 64 7.08 -16.96 2.20
C TYR A 64 6.89 -15.68 3.05
N GLY A 65 6.07 -15.66 4.10
CA GLY A 65 5.87 -14.47 4.94
C GLY A 65 7.14 -14.01 5.67
N LYS A 66 7.96 -14.96 6.16
CA LYS A 66 9.26 -14.63 6.77
C LYS A 66 10.26 -14.13 5.71
N GLN A 67 10.25 -14.70 4.52
CA GLN A 67 11.11 -14.27 3.40
C GLN A 67 10.76 -12.85 2.98
N ALA A 68 9.46 -12.52 2.82
CA ALA A 68 9.01 -11.16 2.52
C ALA A 68 9.47 -10.16 3.59
N LYS A 69 9.32 -10.51 4.88
CA LYS A 69 9.82 -9.68 5.98
C LYS A 69 11.34 -9.49 5.94
N HIS A 70 12.11 -10.53 5.62
CA HIS A 70 13.57 -10.43 5.51
C HIS A 70 13.97 -9.56 4.31
N ALA A 71 13.29 -9.70 3.18
CA ALA A 71 13.58 -8.91 1.99
C ALA A 71 13.34 -7.40 2.25
N ILE A 72 12.19 -7.02 2.79
CA ILE A 72 11.96 -5.60 3.12
C ILE A 72 12.95 -5.10 4.17
N ALA A 73 13.28 -5.89 5.18
CA ALA A 73 14.27 -5.50 6.18
C ALA A 73 15.67 -5.28 5.58
N ALA A 74 16.04 -6.04 4.57
CA ALA A 74 17.29 -5.84 3.83
C ALA A 74 17.28 -4.55 3.00
N TYR A 75 16.13 -4.19 2.43
CA TYR A 75 15.98 -2.93 1.69
C TYR A 75 16.03 -1.70 2.61
N VAL A 76 15.23 -1.68 3.68
CA VAL A 76 14.92 -0.46 4.42
C VAL A 76 15.32 -0.48 5.90
N GLY A 77 15.82 -1.60 6.41
CA GLY A 77 16.10 -1.75 7.84
C GLY A 77 17.06 -0.67 8.37
N ASN A 78 16.58 0.13 9.32
CA ASN A 78 17.32 1.23 9.97
C ASN A 78 17.86 2.30 8.99
N ARG A 79 17.26 2.44 7.81
CA ARG A 79 17.62 3.43 6.77
C ARG A 79 16.61 4.57 6.72
N ASP A 80 17.02 5.68 6.13
CA ASP A 80 16.13 6.74 5.71
C ASP A 80 15.52 6.36 4.36
N VAL A 81 14.24 6.66 4.20
CA VAL A 81 13.45 6.38 2.98
C VAL A 81 12.62 7.60 2.63
N VAL A 82 12.19 7.70 1.38
CA VAL A 82 11.20 8.69 0.97
C VAL A 82 9.81 8.04 1.04
N VAL A 83 8.90 8.67 1.78
CA VAL A 83 7.49 8.28 1.88
C VAL A 83 6.68 9.16 0.94
N ARG A 84 5.95 8.52 0.02
CA ARG A 84 5.19 9.20 -1.04
C ARG A 84 3.72 8.79 -1.01
N GLY A 85 2.84 9.75 -1.27
CA GLY A 85 1.42 9.48 -1.46
C GLY A 85 0.74 8.86 -0.24
N LEU A 86 1.15 9.30 0.97
CA LEU A 86 0.57 8.83 2.22
C LEU A 86 -0.94 9.05 2.23
N ALA A 87 -1.69 8.00 2.47
CA ALA A 87 -3.14 8.02 2.54
C ALA A 87 -3.62 7.25 3.78
N ARG A 88 -4.75 7.69 4.34
CA ARG A 88 -5.40 7.04 5.47
C ARG A 88 -6.78 6.53 5.05
N ASP A 89 -7.04 5.26 5.29
CA ASP A 89 -8.35 4.67 5.00
C ASP A 89 -9.38 4.99 6.11
N LYS A 90 -10.64 4.60 5.90
CA LYS A 90 -11.74 4.83 6.86
C LYS A 90 -11.55 4.10 8.19
N GLN A 91 -10.73 3.08 8.23
CA GLN A 91 -10.33 2.31 9.42
C GLN A 91 -9.11 2.89 10.12
N GLY A 92 -8.56 4.00 9.62
CA GLY A 92 -7.39 4.67 10.17
C GLY A 92 -6.05 4.04 9.78
N ARG A 93 -6.02 3.03 8.88
CA ARG A 93 -4.76 2.45 8.39
C ARG A 93 -4.11 3.42 7.41
N VAL A 94 -2.81 3.58 7.57
CA VAL A 94 -2.01 4.48 6.72
C VAL A 94 -1.27 3.64 5.69
N SER A 95 -1.40 4.00 4.42
CA SER A 95 -0.66 3.40 3.32
C SER A 95 0.17 4.44 2.59
N ALA A 96 1.32 4.03 2.06
CA ALA A 96 2.21 4.88 1.30
C ALA A 96 3.12 4.06 0.38
N GLU A 97 3.66 4.69 -0.65
CA GLU A 97 4.83 4.20 -1.34
C GLU A 97 6.08 4.49 -0.50
N VAL A 98 6.99 3.54 -0.46
CA VAL A 98 8.29 3.67 0.18
C VAL A 98 9.37 3.57 -0.88
N LEU A 99 10.16 4.62 -1.03
CA LEU A 99 11.23 4.70 -2.00
C LEU A 99 12.58 4.67 -1.30
N LEU A 100 13.52 3.95 -1.88
CA LEU A 100 14.92 3.95 -1.48
C LEU A 100 15.59 5.26 -1.95
N ASP A 101 16.81 5.50 -1.48
CA ASP A 101 17.65 6.63 -1.86
C ASP A 101 17.98 6.67 -3.37
N ASP A 102 18.02 5.50 -4.02
CA ASP A 102 18.19 5.34 -5.46
C ASP A 102 16.88 5.46 -6.29
N GLY A 103 15.77 5.79 -5.63
CA GLY A 103 14.45 5.97 -6.24
C GLY A 103 13.67 4.67 -6.49
N ARG A 104 14.20 3.49 -6.19
CA ARG A 104 13.44 2.24 -6.30
C ARG A 104 12.29 2.20 -5.31
N ASN A 105 11.11 1.78 -5.78
CA ASN A 105 9.94 1.55 -4.95
C ASN A 105 9.99 0.15 -4.35
N VAL A 106 9.99 0.06 -3.02
CA VAL A 106 10.14 -1.18 -2.25
C VAL A 106 9.03 -2.19 -2.57
N GLY A 107 7.78 -1.74 -2.71
CA GLY A 107 6.66 -2.62 -3.08
C GLY A 107 6.85 -3.26 -4.46
N ARG A 108 7.39 -2.49 -5.41
CA ARG A 108 7.71 -2.99 -6.76
C ARG A 108 8.86 -4.01 -6.74
N GLU A 109 9.85 -3.82 -5.89
CA GLU A 109 10.94 -4.79 -5.74
C GLU A 109 10.41 -6.11 -5.15
N LEU A 110 9.53 -6.05 -4.15
CA LEU A 110 8.90 -7.26 -3.58
C LEU A 110 8.04 -8.02 -4.60
N LEU A 111 7.31 -7.31 -5.49
CA LEU A 111 6.59 -7.95 -6.60
C LEU A 111 7.55 -8.66 -7.56
N LYS A 112 8.64 -8.02 -7.97
CA LYS A 112 9.67 -8.61 -8.86
C LYS A 112 10.32 -9.86 -8.30
N GLU A 113 10.45 -9.92 -6.96
CA GLU A 113 11.00 -11.07 -6.24
C GLU A 113 9.97 -12.17 -5.99
N GLY A 114 8.70 -11.94 -6.31
CA GLY A 114 7.60 -12.86 -6.02
C GLY A 114 7.32 -12.99 -4.52
N LEU A 115 7.51 -11.92 -3.75
CA LEU A 115 7.30 -11.87 -2.30
C LEU A 115 6.06 -11.06 -1.89
N ALA A 116 5.33 -10.56 -2.88
CA ALA A 116 4.08 -9.82 -2.71
C ALA A 116 3.07 -10.19 -3.80
N TRP A 117 1.80 -9.92 -3.51
CA TRP A 117 0.69 -9.94 -4.46
C TRP A 117 0.33 -8.50 -4.82
N TRP A 118 0.01 -8.25 -6.08
CA TRP A 118 -0.62 -6.98 -6.46
C TRP A 118 -2.07 -6.94 -5.94
N GLN A 119 -2.42 -5.89 -5.22
CA GLN A 119 -3.76 -5.69 -4.67
C GLN A 119 -4.65 -4.98 -5.70
N ARG A 120 -5.18 -5.73 -6.66
CA ARG A 120 -5.99 -5.23 -7.79
C ARG A 120 -7.20 -4.39 -7.37
N SER A 121 -7.77 -4.65 -6.20
CA SER A 121 -8.90 -3.88 -5.67
C SER A 121 -8.51 -2.48 -5.17
N ALA A 122 -7.23 -2.25 -4.88
CA ALA A 122 -6.72 -0.99 -4.36
C ALA A 122 -5.99 -0.14 -5.41
N SER A 123 -5.58 -0.76 -6.53
CA SER A 123 -4.77 -0.08 -7.54
C SER A 123 -5.16 -0.48 -8.96
N SER A 124 -5.19 0.52 -9.85
CA SER A 124 -5.34 0.36 -11.30
C SER A 124 -4.01 0.46 -12.06
N ASP A 125 -2.87 0.47 -11.37
CA ASP A 125 -1.55 0.55 -12.01
C ASP A 125 -1.20 -0.77 -12.70
N ALA A 126 -1.48 -0.87 -13.99
CA ALA A 126 -1.19 -2.04 -14.82
C ALA A 126 0.30 -2.43 -14.83
N SER A 127 1.21 -1.52 -14.51
CA SER A 127 2.63 -1.84 -14.43
C SER A 127 2.97 -2.80 -13.28
N LEU A 128 2.15 -2.81 -12.21
CA LEU A 128 2.30 -3.77 -11.10
C LEU A 128 1.86 -5.18 -11.52
N GLU A 129 0.83 -5.28 -12.37
CA GLU A 129 0.41 -6.55 -12.95
C GLU A 129 1.55 -7.20 -13.75
N VAL A 130 2.21 -6.41 -14.59
CA VAL A 130 3.37 -6.90 -15.38
C VAL A 130 4.48 -7.44 -14.47
N LEU A 131 4.78 -6.76 -13.35
CA LEU A 131 5.80 -7.22 -12.41
C LEU A 131 5.41 -8.55 -11.73
N GLU A 132 4.14 -8.67 -11.31
CA GLU A 132 3.62 -9.91 -10.72
C GLU A 132 3.67 -11.06 -11.73
N GLU A 133 3.22 -10.83 -12.98
CA GLU A 133 3.21 -11.84 -14.02
C GLU A 133 4.62 -12.32 -14.39
N LEU A 134 5.59 -11.42 -14.48
CA LEU A 134 6.99 -11.78 -14.73
C LEU A 134 7.58 -12.63 -13.60
N ALA A 135 7.29 -12.29 -12.34
CA ALA A 135 7.71 -13.09 -11.20
C ALA A 135 7.04 -14.47 -11.20
N ARG A 136 5.75 -14.53 -11.54
CA ARG A 136 4.96 -15.76 -11.67
C ARG A 136 5.49 -16.65 -12.77
N ALA A 137 5.70 -16.14 -13.97
CA ALA A 137 6.25 -16.87 -15.11
C ALA A 137 7.65 -17.42 -14.84
N SER A 138 8.42 -16.76 -13.97
CA SER A 138 9.77 -17.16 -13.57
C SER A 138 9.80 -18.10 -12.35
N GLY A 139 8.64 -18.45 -11.76
CA GLY A 139 8.56 -19.27 -10.55
C GLY A 139 9.27 -18.68 -9.34
N LYS A 140 9.33 -17.33 -9.23
CA LYS A 140 10.04 -16.66 -8.14
C LYS A 140 9.23 -16.64 -6.86
N GLY A 141 9.92 -16.79 -5.72
CA GLY A 141 9.34 -16.63 -4.39
C GLY A 141 8.10 -17.52 -4.22
N LEU A 142 6.98 -16.93 -3.83
CA LEU A 142 5.69 -17.62 -3.62
C LEU A 142 5.16 -18.34 -4.88
N TRP A 143 5.62 -17.93 -6.07
CA TRP A 143 5.22 -18.53 -7.34
C TRP A 143 5.94 -19.84 -7.68
N ALA A 144 6.89 -20.28 -6.84
CA ALA A 144 7.45 -21.64 -6.87
C ALA A 144 6.46 -22.68 -6.31
N ASP A 145 5.47 -22.23 -5.52
CA ASP A 145 4.38 -23.09 -5.06
C ASP A 145 3.38 -23.31 -6.21
N SER A 146 2.90 -24.54 -6.37
CA SER A 146 1.90 -24.91 -7.38
C SER A 146 0.52 -24.29 -7.10
N ASN A 147 0.23 -23.92 -5.84
CA ASN A 147 -1.04 -23.34 -5.43
C ASN A 147 -0.85 -22.23 -4.37
N PRO A 148 -0.22 -21.12 -4.72
CA PRO A 148 0.05 -20.04 -3.79
C PRO A 148 -1.26 -19.40 -3.30
N VAL A 149 -1.42 -19.29 -1.98
CA VAL A 149 -2.62 -18.71 -1.37
C VAL A 149 -2.39 -17.21 -1.08
N PRO A 150 -3.24 -16.31 -1.58
CA PRO A 150 -3.09 -14.88 -1.29
C PRO A 150 -3.44 -14.55 0.18
N PRO A 151 -2.84 -13.49 0.76
CA PRO A 151 -2.99 -13.15 2.19
C PRO A 151 -4.45 -12.95 2.61
N TRP A 152 -5.27 -12.33 1.79
CA TRP A 152 -6.71 -12.11 2.10
C TRP A 152 -7.50 -13.41 2.21
N LYS A 153 -7.18 -14.46 1.43
CA LYS A 153 -7.78 -15.79 1.58
C LYS A 153 -7.23 -16.52 2.81
N TRP A 154 -5.96 -16.34 3.13
CA TRP A 154 -5.34 -16.92 4.32
C TRP A 154 -5.97 -16.41 5.62
N LYS A 155 -6.32 -15.12 5.67
CA LYS A 155 -7.02 -14.50 6.81
C LYS A 155 -8.42 -15.09 6.99
N ASP A 156 -9.15 -15.30 5.90
CA ASP A 156 -10.51 -15.86 5.94
C ASP A 156 -10.54 -17.29 6.49
N THR A 157 -9.60 -18.14 6.10
CA THR A 157 -9.53 -19.54 6.61
C THR A 157 -9.32 -19.60 8.10
N LYS A 158 -8.53 -18.67 8.69
CA LYS A 158 -8.35 -18.61 10.15
C LYS A 158 -9.57 -18.13 10.91
N ASN A 159 -10.36 -17.24 10.35
CA ASN A 159 -11.59 -16.78 10.96
C ASN A 159 -12.65 -17.89 10.97
N THR A 160 -12.77 -18.64 9.89
CA THR A 160 -13.69 -19.77 9.78
C THR A 160 -13.37 -20.88 10.78
N SER A 161 -12.10 -21.21 10.99
CA SER A 161 -11.69 -22.24 11.96
C SER A 161 -11.95 -21.86 13.42
N ARG A 162 -12.02 -20.58 13.76
CA ARG A 162 -12.38 -20.11 15.11
C ARG A 162 -13.89 -20.20 15.39
N THR A 163 -14.74 -20.12 14.36
CA THR A 163 -16.20 -20.16 14.51
C THR A 163 -16.72 -21.58 14.76
N PHE A 164 -15.94 -22.62 14.40
CA PHE A 164 -16.31 -24.04 14.62
C PHE A 164 -15.70 -24.65 15.88
N SER A 165 -15.00 -23.87 16.71
CA SER A 165 -14.34 -24.37 17.95
C SER A 165 -15.00 -23.89 19.24
N ASN A 166 -16.27 -23.44 19.19
CA ASN A 166 -17.09 -23.10 20.36
C ASN A 166 -18.29 -24.03 20.47
#